data_2eddbd421bfc568d1dc33b41989998ed
#
_entry.id   2eddbd421bfc568d1dc33b41989998ed
#
_cell.length_a   1.000
_cell.length_b   1.000
_cell.length_c   1.000
_cell.angle_alpha   90.00
_cell.angle_beta   90.00
_cell.angle_gamma   90.00
#
_symmetry.space_group_name_H-M   'P 1'
#
loop_
_entity.id
_entity.type
_entity.pdbx_description
1 polymer ?
#
loop_
_entity_poly.entity_id
_entity_poly.type
_entity_poly.pdbx_seq_one_letter_code
_entity_poly.pdbx_strand_id
1 'polypeptide(L)'
;RKAGLDLWYVIRFKGSAEQVAEDFGEIAGVNHVEIPRKITKVGDVGRRSGTPWRKLMALPKAVPANYPFNDPLFAEQWPLYNDGSVSEEAVAGADINVIPAWKKTAGRSDVIVAVLDEGVEYTHPDLAANMWSGIGKNFCSGYNEDITWGQGHGTHVAGTIAAVNNNDVGISGMAGG
;
A
#
# COMPACT_ATOMS: atom_id res chain seq x y z
N ARG A 1 -20.94 21.08 3.21
CA ARG A 1 -20.39 20.60 4.52
C ARG A 1 -19.10 19.87 4.20
N LYS A 2 -17.95 20.36 4.72
CA LYS A 2 -16.68 19.67 4.62
C LYS A 2 -16.82 18.33 5.36
N ALA A 3 -16.32 17.26 4.81
CA ALA A 3 -16.20 15.99 5.52
C ALA A 3 -15.37 16.25 6.77
N GLY A 4 -15.86 15.88 7.95
CA GLY A 4 -15.32 16.24 9.26
C GLY A 4 -13.99 15.59 9.65
N LEU A 5 -13.08 15.38 8.71
CA LEU A 5 -11.72 14.84 8.97
C LEU A 5 -10.83 15.84 9.74
N ASP A 6 -11.16 17.09 9.74
CA ASP A 6 -10.50 18.16 10.50
C ASP A 6 -10.83 18.18 11.99
N LEU A 7 -11.69 17.26 12.44
CA LEU A 7 -12.17 17.16 13.81
C LEU A 7 -11.58 15.98 14.61
N TRP A 8 -10.54 15.34 14.10
CA TRP A 8 -9.85 14.28 14.82
C TRP A 8 -8.72 14.84 15.67
N TYR A 9 -8.68 14.45 16.96
CA TYR A 9 -7.68 14.85 17.92
C TYR A 9 -7.02 13.63 18.54
N VAL A 10 -5.70 13.67 18.69
CA VAL A 10 -4.95 12.67 19.45
C VAL A 10 -4.64 13.24 20.83
N ILE A 11 -5.12 12.58 21.87
CA ILE A 11 -4.97 13.02 23.24
C ILE A 11 -3.96 12.11 23.96
N ARG A 12 -2.97 12.71 24.61
CA ARG A 12 -2.03 12.01 25.50
C ARG A 12 -2.48 12.23 26.94
N PHE A 13 -2.58 11.17 27.71
CA PHE A 13 -3.03 11.20 29.10
C PHE A 13 -2.22 10.25 29.98
N LYS A 14 -2.42 10.35 31.29
CA LYS A 14 -1.89 9.41 32.28
C LYS A 14 -3.08 8.67 32.90
N GLY A 15 -3.07 7.35 32.89
CA GLY A 15 -4.15 6.54 33.47
C GLY A 15 -4.63 5.44 32.53
N SER A 16 -5.80 4.86 32.81
CA SER A 16 -6.45 3.86 31.96
C SER A 16 -7.02 4.50 30.71
N ALA A 17 -6.74 3.90 29.55
CA ALA A 17 -7.25 4.37 28.28
C ALA A 17 -8.78 4.20 28.19
N GLU A 18 -9.30 3.15 28.80
CA GLU A 18 -10.72 2.83 28.85
C GLU A 18 -11.49 3.90 29.61
N GLN A 19 -11.01 4.29 30.81
CA GLN A 19 -11.66 5.32 31.60
C GLN A 19 -11.64 6.67 30.89
N VAL A 20 -10.52 7.03 30.28
CA VAL A 20 -10.41 8.29 29.53
C VAL A 20 -11.31 8.28 28.30
N ALA A 21 -11.46 7.14 27.62
CA ALA A 21 -12.37 7.03 26.49
C ALA A 21 -13.84 7.19 26.91
N GLU A 22 -14.21 6.65 28.07
CA GLU A 22 -15.54 6.81 28.67
C GLU A 22 -15.79 8.29 29.02
N ASP A 23 -14.88 8.92 29.74
CA ASP A 23 -14.97 10.33 30.16
C ASP A 23 -15.10 11.27 28.93
N PHE A 24 -14.34 11.01 27.87
CA PHE A 24 -14.41 11.80 26.63
C PHE A 24 -15.69 11.53 25.83
N GLY A 25 -16.23 10.29 25.88
CA GLY A 25 -17.50 9.94 25.23
C GLY A 25 -18.70 10.71 25.78
N GLU A 26 -18.62 11.20 27.03
CA GLU A 26 -19.66 12.00 27.68
C GLU A 26 -19.59 13.50 27.33
N ILE A 27 -18.53 13.95 26.68
CA ILE A 27 -18.37 15.38 26.33
C ILE A 27 -19.27 15.75 25.16
N ALA A 28 -20.08 16.77 25.33
CA ALA A 28 -20.96 17.27 24.28
C ALA A 28 -20.16 17.69 23.03
N GLY A 29 -20.48 17.10 21.90
CA GLY A 29 -19.79 17.35 20.63
C GLY A 29 -18.73 16.30 20.27
N VAL A 30 -18.39 15.37 21.17
CA VAL A 30 -17.60 14.19 20.85
C VAL A 30 -18.52 13.11 20.32
N ASN A 31 -18.36 12.75 19.06
CA ASN A 31 -19.20 11.76 18.40
C ASN A 31 -18.63 10.34 18.42
N HIS A 32 -17.33 10.24 18.61
CA HIS A 32 -16.63 8.96 18.63
C HIS A 32 -15.31 9.08 19.39
N VAL A 33 -15.01 8.08 20.20
CA VAL A 33 -13.70 7.94 20.87
C VAL A 33 -13.15 6.57 20.51
N GLU A 34 -11.91 6.55 20.04
CA GLU A 34 -11.22 5.31 19.69
C GLU A 34 -9.92 5.22 20.50
N ILE A 35 -9.71 4.06 21.13
CA ILE A 35 -8.45 3.74 21.80
C ILE A 35 -7.54 3.13 20.74
N PRO A 36 -6.45 3.81 20.33
CA PRO A 36 -5.54 3.25 19.36
C PRO A 36 -4.94 1.95 19.92
N ARG A 37 -5.23 0.84 19.28
CA ARG A 37 -4.57 -0.42 19.59
C ARG A 37 -3.10 -0.29 19.21
N LYS A 38 -2.22 -0.84 20.05
CA LYS A 38 -0.81 -0.97 19.69
C LYS A 38 -0.73 -1.83 18.43
N ILE A 39 -0.51 -1.18 17.30
CA ILE A 39 -0.19 -1.90 16.06
C ILE A 39 1.24 -2.40 16.26
N THR A 40 1.36 -3.66 16.61
CA THR A 40 2.64 -4.35 16.46
C THR A 40 2.79 -4.61 14.97
N LYS A 41 3.85 -4.08 14.37
CA LYS A 41 4.30 -4.55 13.04
C LYS A 41 4.19 -6.08 13.10
N VAL A 42 3.47 -6.69 12.17
CA VAL A 42 3.45 -8.15 12.05
C VAL A 42 4.90 -8.52 11.91
N GLY A 43 5.47 -9.02 13.00
CA GLY A 43 6.89 -9.21 13.14
C GLY A 43 7.37 -10.04 11.99
N ASP A 44 8.63 -9.94 11.64
CA ASP A 44 9.30 -10.87 10.75
C ASP A 44 8.76 -12.27 11.05
N VAL A 45 7.76 -12.67 10.28
CA VAL A 45 7.31 -14.05 10.24
C VAL A 45 8.56 -14.78 9.84
N GLY A 46 9.23 -15.36 10.82
CA GLY A 46 10.64 -15.70 10.82
C GLY A 46 11.09 -16.08 9.43
N ARG A 47 12.13 -15.40 8.97
CA ARG A 47 12.81 -15.77 7.74
C ARG A 47 12.95 -17.29 7.81
N ARG A 48 12.12 -18.03 7.09
CA ARG A 48 12.35 -19.42 6.85
C ARG A 48 13.65 -19.46 6.06
N SER A 49 14.74 -19.59 6.79
CA SER A 49 16.05 -19.79 6.20
C SER A 49 15.93 -21.08 5.42
N GLY A 50 16.06 -21.02 4.12
CA GLY A 50 16.26 -22.23 3.38
C GLY A 50 15.76 -22.33 1.96
N THR A 51 14.93 -21.42 1.45
CA THR A 51 14.61 -21.45 0.03
C THR A 51 15.22 -20.24 -0.65
N PRO A 52 16.27 -20.41 -1.47
CA PRO A 52 16.81 -19.27 -2.24
C PRO A 52 15.72 -18.77 -3.16
N TRP A 53 15.34 -17.48 -3.03
CA TRP A 53 14.41 -16.80 -3.94
C TRP A 53 14.77 -16.96 -5.43
N ARG A 54 16.03 -17.28 -5.72
CA ARG A 54 16.49 -17.62 -7.08
C ARG A 54 15.79 -18.84 -7.69
N LYS A 55 15.08 -19.64 -6.91
CA LYS A 55 14.34 -20.79 -7.45
C LYS A 55 12.90 -20.45 -7.84
N LEU A 56 12.38 -19.29 -7.39
CA LEU A 56 11.09 -18.77 -7.83
C LEU A 56 11.15 -17.99 -9.16
N MET A 57 12.34 -17.66 -9.64
CA MET A 57 12.53 -16.99 -10.94
C MET A 57 12.64 -17.99 -12.11
N ALA A 58 12.02 -19.15 -12.02
CA ALA A 58 12.10 -20.16 -13.06
C ALA A 58 10.85 -20.13 -13.93
N LEU A 59 10.93 -19.43 -14.98
CA LEU A 59 10.11 -19.28 -16.21
C LEU A 59 9.36 -17.93 -16.24
N PRO A 60 9.45 -17.20 -17.34
CA PRO A 60 8.61 -16.03 -17.54
C PRO A 60 7.17 -16.51 -17.53
N LYS A 61 6.41 -16.07 -16.53
CA LYS A 61 4.99 -16.32 -16.45
C LYS A 61 4.32 -15.66 -17.65
N ALA A 62 3.36 -16.34 -18.24
CA ALA A 62 2.66 -15.80 -19.39
C ALA A 62 1.77 -14.63 -18.95
N VAL A 63 2.02 -13.48 -19.52
CA VAL A 63 1.10 -12.33 -19.40
C VAL A 63 -0.15 -12.65 -20.24
N PRO A 64 -1.37 -12.46 -19.69
CA PRO A 64 -2.58 -12.75 -20.44
C PRO A 64 -2.70 -11.84 -21.68
N ALA A 65 -3.20 -12.38 -22.79
CA ALA A 65 -3.32 -11.65 -24.04
C ALA A 65 -4.20 -10.39 -23.98
N ASN A 66 -5.04 -10.27 -22.95
CA ASN A 66 -5.91 -9.11 -22.69
C ASN A 66 -5.35 -8.14 -21.66
N TYR A 67 -4.11 -8.32 -21.21
CA TYR A 67 -3.42 -7.37 -20.35
C TYR A 67 -3.18 -6.07 -21.12
N PRO A 68 -3.60 -4.92 -20.58
CA PRO A 68 -3.64 -3.69 -21.34
C PRO A 68 -2.34 -2.87 -21.36
N PHE A 69 -1.32 -3.26 -20.56
CA PHE A 69 -0.10 -2.48 -20.33
C PHE A 69 1.14 -3.26 -20.79
N ASN A 70 2.33 -2.69 -20.57
CA ASN A 70 3.61 -3.29 -20.98
C ASN A 70 4.59 -3.50 -19.81
N ASP A 71 4.14 -3.39 -18.57
CA ASP A 71 4.99 -3.45 -17.38
C ASP A 71 5.58 -4.85 -17.21
N PRO A 72 6.91 -4.99 -17.22
CA PRO A 72 7.56 -6.28 -17.43
C PRO A 72 7.40 -7.27 -16.25
N LEU A 73 7.15 -6.77 -15.04
CA LEU A 73 6.98 -7.59 -13.84
C LEU A 73 5.52 -7.90 -13.51
N PHE A 74 4.55 -7.52 -14.35
CA PHE A 74 3.15 -7.84 -14.13
C PHE A 74 2.91 -9.34 -13.92
N ALA A 75 3.60 -10.18 -14.65
CA ALA A 75 3.49 -11.63 -14.53
C ALA A 75 3.84 -12.17 -13.12
N GLU A 76 4.57 -11.39 -12.30
CA GLU A 76 4.89 -11.73 -10.92
C GLU A 76 3.82 -11.26 -9.92
N GLN A 77 2.87 -10.45 -10.37
CA GLN A 77 1.80 -9.87 -9.55
C GLN A 77 0.59 -10.81 -9.46
N TRP A 78 0.80 -12.00 -8.89
CA TRP A 78 -0.27 -13.00 -8.74
C TRP A 78 -1.56 -12.49 -8.05
N PRO A 79 -1.54 -11.49 -7.14
CA PRO A 79 -2.77 -10.94 -6.60
C PRO A 79 -3.63 -10.24 -7.65
N LEU A 80 -3.02 -9.73 -8.73
CA LEU A 80 -3.69 -9.05 -9.82
C LEU A 80 -4.11 -10.02 -10.93
N TYR A 81 -3.27 -11.02 -11.20
CA TYR A 81 -3.53 -12.10 -12.15
C TYR A 81 -2.81 -13.38 -11.73
N ASN A 82 -3.56 -14.39 -11.40
CA ASN A 82 -3.05 -15.69 -10.98
C ASN A 82 -3.40 -16.77 -12.02
N ASP A 83 -2.40 -17.25 -12.74
CA ASP A 83 -2.52 -18.33 -13.72
C ASP A 83 -2.36 -19.73 -13.09
N GLY A 84 -2.15 -19.78 -11.77
CA GLY A 84 -1.89 -21.02 -11.02
C GLY A 84 -0.42 -21.41 -10.95
N SER A 85 0.50 -20.67 -11.57
CA SER A 85 1.92 -21.04 -11.63
C SER A 85 2.75 -20.52 -10.46
N VAL A 86 2.17 -19.72 -9.57
CA VAL A 86 2.91 -19.06 -8.46
C VAL A 86 3.43 -20.05 -7.40
N SER A 87 2.72 -21.16 -7.17
CA SER A 87 3.14 -22.28 -6.31
C SER A 87 2.38 -23.55 -6.70
N GLU A 88 2.80 -24.69 -6.14
CA GLU A 88 2.11 -25.99 -6.37
C GLU A 88 0.68 -26.00 -5.81
N GLU A 89 0.39 -25.16 -4.81
CA GLU A 89 -0.94 -25.05 -4.19
C GLU A 89 -1.76 -23.90 -4.80
N ALA A 90 -1.21 -23.16 -5.76
CA ALA A 90 -1.90 -22.03 -6.36
C ALA A 90 -3.08 -22.48 -7.20
N VAL A 91 -4.18 -21.75 -7.06
CA VAL A 91 -5.40 -21.99 -7.84
C VAL A 91 -5.54 -20.88 -8.87
N ALA A 92 -5.53 -21.23 -10.15
CA ALA A 92 -5.74 -20.28 -11.23
C ALA A 92 -7.04 -19.49 -11.04
N GLY A 93 -6.99 -18.17 -11.22
CA GLY A 93 -8.12 -17.27 -11.00
C GLY A 93 -8.40 -16.92 -9.54
N ALA A 94 -7.57 -17.39 -8.58
CA ALA A 94 -7.60 -16.90 -7.20
C ALA A 94 -6.84 -15.56 -7.10
N ASP A 95 -7.43 -14.51 -7.64
CA ASP A 95 -6.92 -13.15 -7.73
C ASP A 95 -8.06 -12.12 -7.61
N ILE A 96 -7.74 -10.84 -7.68
CA ILE A 96 -8.75 -9.77 -7.61
C ILE A 96 -9.43 -9.47 -8.96
N ASN A 97 -9.05 -10.16 -10.01
CA ASN A 97 -9.61 -9.99 -11.37
C ASN A 97 -9.59 -8.54 -11.86
N VAL A 98 -8.43 -7.90 -11.76
CA VAL A 98 -8.28 -6.45 -12.04
C VAL A 98 -8.40 -6.08 -13.51
N ILE A 99 -8.04 -6.97 -14.43
CA ILE A 99 -7.99 -6.68 -15.88
C ILE A 99 -9.34 -6.18 -16.45
N PRO A 100 -10.49 -6.75 -16.10
CA PRO A 100 -11.78 -6.17 -16.50
C PRO A 100 -12.06 -4.78 -15.93
N ALA A 101 -11.52 -4.46 -14.73
CA ALA A 101 -11.64 -3.13 -14.16
C ALA A 101 -10.81 -2.11 -14.95
N TRP A 102 -9.59 -2.45 -15.34
CA TRP A 102 -8.73 -1.59 -16.17
C TRP A 102 -9.30 -1.26 -17.55
N LYS A 103 -10.20 -2.09 -18.10
CA LYS A 103 -10.96 -1.74 -19.31
C LYS A 103 -11.92 -0.55 -19.10
N LYS A 104 -12.21 -0.19 -17.86
CA LYS A 104 -13.10 0.92 -17.50
C LYS A 104 -12.30 2.12 -16.98
N THR A 105 -11.33 1.87 -16.13
CA THR A 105 -10.46 2.88 -15.56
C THR A 105 -9.23 2.23 -14.93
N ALA A 106 -8.08 2.86 -15.05
CA ALA A 106 -6.85 2.51 -14.35
C ALA A 106 -6.48 3.57 -13.28
N GLY A 107 -7.46 4.32 -12.81
CA GLY A 107 -7.29 5.39 -11.82
C GLY A 107 -7.67 6.76 -12.35
N ARG A 108 -7.46 7.76 -11.52
CA ARG A 108 -7.69 9.19 -11.83
C ARG A 108 -6.69 10.03 -11.06
N SER A 109 -6.07 11.01 -11.71
CA SER A 109 -5.05 11.88 -11.11
C SER A 109 -5.59 12.85 -10.04
N ASP A 110 -6.91 13.04 -9.96
CA ASP A 110 -7.56 13.86 -8.94
C ASP A 110 -7.88 13.10 -7.64
N VAL A 111 -7.61 11.79 -7.59
CA VAL A 111 -7.77 10.97 -6.40
C VAL A 111 -6.42 10.81 -5.71
N ILE A 112 -6.27 11.42 -4.53
CA ILE A 112 -5.05 11.34 -3.74
C ILE A 112 -5.20 10.24 -2.70
N VAL A 113 -4.24 9.30 -2.67
CA VAL A 113 -4.15 8.22 -1.68
C VAL A 113 -2.99 8.50 -0.74
N ALA A 114 -3.24 8.52 0.56
CA ALA A 114 -2.20 8.65 1.57
C ALA A 114 -1.73 7.26 2.03
N VAL A 115 -0.44 7.00 1.91
CA VAL A 115 0.22 5.80 2.45
C VAL A 115 0.84 6.17 3.79
N LEU A 116 0.26 5.67 4.88
CA LEU A 116 0.76 5.85 6.24
C LEU A 116 1.64 4.65 6.59
N ASP A 117 2.92 4.80 6.38
CA ASP A 117 3.89 3.70 6.46
C ASP A 117 5.27 4.21 6.95
N GLU A 118 6.29 3.41 6.84
CA GLU A 118 7.67 3.75 7.23
C GLU A 118 8.38 4.73 6.27
N GLY A 119 7.74 5.12 5.19
CA GLY A 119 8.25 6.01 4.15
C GLY A 119 8.04 5.43 2.75
N VAL A 120 8.16 6.29 1.76
CA VAL A 120 8.04 5.94 0.33
C VAL A 120 9.19 6.56 -0.43
N GLU A 121 9.88 5.80 -1.24
CA GLU A 121 10.85 6.32 -2.18
C GLU A 121 10.15 7.02 -3.34
N TYR A 122 9.79 8.27 -3.14
CA TYR A 122 8.99 9.07 -4.08
C TYR A 122 9.73 9.39 -5.39
N THR A 123 11.04 9.17 -5.45
CA THR A 123 11.87 9.31 -6.66
C THR A 123 11.98 8.01 -7.46
N HIS A 124 11.37 6.92 -6.96
CA HIS A 124 11.41 5.63 -7.64
C HIS A 124 10.90 5.76 -9.08
N PRO A 125 11.61 5.24 -10.09
CA PRO A 125 11.27 5.45 -11.50
C PRO A 125 9.87 4.97 -11.88
N ASP A 126 9.35 3.97 -11.18
CA ASP A 126 8.02 3.40 -11.39
C ASP A 126 6.92 4.09 -10.53
N LEU A 127 7.28 5.11 -9.75
CA LEU A 127 6.34 5.84 -8.87
C LEU A 127 6.33 7.34 -9.13
N ALA A 128 7.47 7.92 -9.46
CA ALA A 128 7.70 9.36 -9.43
C ALA A 128 6.65 10.18 -10.20
N ALA A 129 6.18 9.68 -11.34
CA ALA A 129 5.17 10.38 -12.15
C ALA A 129 3.77 10.40 -11.50
N ASN A 130 3.48 9.46 -10.62
CA ASN A 130 2.18 9.35 -9.92
C ASN A 130 2.24 9.90 -8.48
N MET A 131 3.39 10.43 -8.07
CA MET A 131 3.51 11.02 -6.74
C MET A 131 2.84 12.39 -6.68
N TRP A 132 2.06 12.60 -5.63
CA TRP A 132 1.47 13.91 -5.36
C TRP A 132 2.56 14.93 -5.02
N SER A 133 2.44 16.13 -5.58
CA SER A 133 3.43 17.22 -5.43
C SER A 133 3.60 17.71 -3.98
N GLY A 134 2.68 17.40 -3.09
CA GLY A 134 2.74 17.73 -1.67
C GLY A 134 3.72 16.87 -0.87
N ILE A 135 4.26 15.82 -1.45
CA ILE A 135 5.28 14.91 -0.88
C ILE A 135 4.96 14.52 0.54
N GLY A 136 4.27 14.01 1.18
CA GLY A 136 4.04 13.51 2.53
C GLY A 136 4.80 14.24 3.66
N LYS A 137 4.73 13.67 4.84
CA LYS A 137 5.35 14.21 6.04
C LYS A 137 5.87 13.10 6.94
N ASN A 138 7.06 13.28 7.47
CA ASN A 138 7.58 12.42 8.52
C ASN A 138 7.01 12.85 9.88
N PHE A 139 6.30 11.96 10.54
CA PHE A 139 5.72 12.17 11.87
C PHE A 139 6.56 11.55 13.00
N CYS A 140 7.67 10.89 12.68
CA CYS A 140 8.52 10.27 13.67
C CYS A 140 9.41 11.33 14.34
N SER A 141 9.37 11.41 15.67
CA SER A 141 10.21 12.34 16.42
C SER A 141 11.69 11.94 16.34
N GLY A 142 12.56 12.92 16.15
CA GLY A 142 14.01 12.72 16.08
C GLY A 142 14.55 12.39 14.69
N TYR A 143 13.70 12.28 13.69
CA TYR A 143 14.08 12.15 12.30
C TYR A 143 13.87 13.48 11.55
N ASN A 144 14.64 13.70 10.48
CA ASN A 144 14.45 14.81 9.58
C ASN A 144 13.12 14.69 8.81
N GLU A 145 12.84 15.61 7.92
CA GLU A 145 11.63 15.59 7.09
C GLU A 145 11.69 14.56 5.94
N ASP A 146 12.74 13.73 5.90
CA ASP A 146 12.91 12.71 4.89
C ASP A 146 11.86 11.62 5.03
N ILE A 147 11.07 11.43 3.99
CA ILE A 147 10.03 10.40 3.91
C ILE A 147 10.51 9.12 3.19
N THR A 148 11.74 9.10 2.70
CA THR A 148 12.32 7.93 2.05
C THR A 148 12.86 6.90 3.04
N TRP A 149 12.93 7.29 4.32
CA TRP A 149 13.46 6.42 5.36
C TRP A 149 12.52 5.23 5.60
N GLY A 150 13.06 4.02 5.47
CA GLY A 150 12.34 2.78 5.66
C GLY A 150 13.04 1.60 4.99
N GLN A 151 12.46 0.42 5.15
CA GLN A 151 12.99 -0.82 4.57
C GLN A 151 12.29 -1.21 3.26
N GLY A 152 11.60 -0.27 2.63
CA GLY A 152 10.93 -0.45 1.35
C GLY A 152 9.48 -0.93 1.42
N HIS A 153 8.93 -1.18 2.62
CA HIS A 153 7.54 -1.65 2.75
C HIS A 153 6.56 -0.60 2.20
N GLY A 154 6.64 0.66 2.64
CA GLY A 154 5.76 1.72 2.16
C GLY A 154 5.94 2.00 0.66
N THR A 155 7.15 1.85 0.12
CA THR A 155 7.40 1.93 -1.33
C THR A 155 6.68 0.81 -2.07
N HIS A 156 6.73 -0.41 -1.56
CA HIS A 156 6.02 -1.55 -2.15
C HIS A 156 4.49 -1.36 -2.09
N VAL A 157 3.97 -0.87 -0.96
CA VAL A 157 2.54 -0.55 -0.82
C VAL A 157 2.12 0.53 -1.81
N ALA A 158 2.89 1.62 -1.92
CA ALA A 158 2.65 2.67 -2.90
C ALA A 158 2.69 2.15 -4.34
N GLY A 159 3.64 1.28 -4.66
CA GLY A 159 3.75 0.61 -5.97
C GLY A 159 2.52 -0.23 -6.30
N THR A 160 2.04 -1.02 -5.34
CA THR A 160 0.82 -1.82 -5.52
C THR A 160 -0.40 -0.92 -5.82
N ILE A 161 -0.46 0.27 -5.24
CA ILE A 161 -1.55 1.22 -5.48
C ILE A 161 -1.38 1.93 -6.82
N ALA A 162 -0.21 2.51 -7.08
CA ALA A 162 -0.02 3.52 -8.11
C ALA A 162 1.35 3.49 -8.81
N ALA A 163 1.99 2.32 -8.94
CA ALA A 163 3.08 2.20 -9.92
C ALA A 163 2.57 2.64 -11.30
N VAL A 164 3.43 3.31 -12.07
CA VAL A 164 3.03 3.91 -13.35
C VAL A 164 2.77 2.82 -14.38
N ASN A 165 1.52 2.68 -14.80
CA ASN A 165 1.16 1.68 -15.79
C ASN A 165 1.68 2.04 -17.19
N ASN A 166 2.05 1.05 -17.98
CA ASN A 166 2.42 1.19 -19.39
C ASN A 166 3.67 2.05 -19.62
N ASN A 167 4.63 1.99 -18.70
CA ASN A 167 5.89 2.74 -18.77
C ASN A 167 7.12 1.86 -19.11
N ASP A 168 6.90 0.56 -19.37
CA ASP A 168 7.94 -0.44 -19.63
C ASP A 168 8.93 -0.64 -18.48
N VAL A 169 8.49 -0.32 -17.25
CA VAL A 169 9.29 -0.42 -16.03
C VAL A 169 8.49 -1.14 -14.94
N GLY A 170 9.14 -2.03 -14.19
CA GLY A 170 8.63 -2.57 -12.92
C GLY A 170 7.28 -3.28 -13.03
N ILE A 171 6.31 -2.82 -12.23
CA ILE A 171 5.03 -3.46 -11.97
C ILE A 171 3.85 -2.58 -12.40
N SER A 172 2.65 -3.17 -12.47
CA SER A 172 1.43 -2.38 -12.65
C SER A 172 0.83 -1.97 -11.31
N GLY A 173 0.50 -0.68 -11.16
CA GLY A 173 -0.32 -0.19 -10.07
C GLY A 173 -1.81 -0.41 -10.33
N MET A 174 -2.60 -0.71 -9.29
CA MET A 174 -4.05 -0.85 -9.46
C MET A 174 -4.71 0.42 -10.01
N ALA A 175 -4.17 1.58 -9.68
CA ALA A 175 -4.60 2.91 -10.10
C ALA A 175 -3.41 3.71 -10.67
N GLY A 176 -2.56 3.09 -11.47
CA GLY A 176 -1.30 3.65 -11.97
C GLY A 176 -1.41 4.35 -13.33
N GLY A 177 -2.61 4.53 -13.87
CA GLY A 177 -2.85 5.08 -15.21
C GLY A 177 -3.57 6.39 -15.24
#